data_6d6e4a6b1328cbc147d21756faf17390
#
_entry.id   6d6e4a6b1328cbc147d21756faf17390
#
_cell.length_a   1.000
_cell.length_b   1.000
_cell.length_c   1.000
_cell.angle_alpha   90.00
_cell.angle_beta   90.00
_cell.angle_gamma   90.00
#
_symmetry.space_group_name_H-M   'P 1'
#
loop_
_entity.id
_entity.type
_entity.pdbx_description
1 polymer ?
#
loop_
_entity_poly.entity_id
_entity_poly.type
_entity_poly.pdbx_seq_one_letter_code
_entity_poly.pdbx_strand_id
1 'polypeptide(L)'
;IDSSWCLIHATHATDPELADIRGVGATVGVCPTTEADLGDGYFPFAAHVAANGSFSIGSDSNVCVSPCEELRLLDYQSRLAQRKRNALQFDSRSGTGTQLYQLALEGGRRASCLPVGRIETGSFADIVSLSSTHSLSRDRSPDEIMNAYVYSGGKDMIEHVLVGGQTPNAQPL
;
A
#
# COMPACT_ATOMS: atom_id res chain seq x y z
N ILE A 1 1.74 -18.53 -15.45
CA ILE A 1 1.99 -17.20 -14.81
C ILE A 1 3.47 -17.06 -14.54
N ASP A 2 3.96 -15.83 -14.47
CA ASP A 2 5.35 -15.46 -14.19
C ASP A 2 5.41 -14.15 -13.39
N SER A 3 6.59 -13.57 -13.20
CA SER A 3 6.81 -12.38 -12.39
C SER A 3 6.17 -11.08 -12.93
N SER A 4 5.64 -11.08 -14.16
CA SER A 4 4.93 -9.92 -14.73
C SER A 4 3.43 -9.91 -14.40
N TRP A 5 2.93 -10.96 -13.75
CA TRP A 5 1.52 -11.07 -13.40
C TRP A 5 1.20 -10.37 -12.07
N CYS A 6 0.03 -9.73 -12.06
CA CYS A 6 -0.62 -9.28 -10.84
C CYS A 6 -1.97 -10.00 -10.70
N LEU A 7 -2.08 -10.81 -9.65
CA LEU A 7 -3.32 -11.54 -9.35
C LEU A 7 -4.15 -10.69 -8.40
N ILE A 8 -5.31 -10.23 -8.87
CA ILE A 8 -6.16 -9.34 -8.08
C ILE A 8 -6.97 -10.16 -7.06
N HIS A 9 -7.07 -9.61 -5.87
CA HIS A 9 -7.71 -10.14 -4.66
C HIS A 9 -7.01 -11.38 -4.10
N ALA A 10 -7.06 -12.50 -4.78
CA ALA A 10 -6.56 -13.80 -4.32
C ALA A 10 -7.04 -14.19 -2.89
N THR A 11 -8.20 -13.65 -2.46
CA THR A 11 -8.74 -13.74 -1.09
C THR A 11 -8.91 -15.19 -0.64
N HIS A 12 -9.33 -16.06 -1.56
CA HIS A 12 -9.59 -17.47 -1.30
C HIS A 12 -8.48 -18.41 -1.79
N ALA A 13 -7.32 -17.86 -2.17
CA ALA A 13 -6.18 -18.67 -2.57
C ALA A 13 -5.69 -19.54 -1.40
N THR A 14 -5.47 -20.79 -1.66
CA THR A 14 -4.93 -21.75 -0.68
C THR A 14 -3.44 -21.52 -0.43
N ASP A 15 -2.91 -22.01 0.68
CA ASP A 15 -1.48 -21.90 0.98
C ASP A 15 -0.56 -22.45 -0.13
N PRO A 16 -0.86 -23.60 -0.78
CA PRO A 16 -0.09 -24.07 -1.94
C PRO A 16 -0.13 -23.08 -3.13
N GLU A 17 -1.32 -22.56 -3.47
CA GLU A 17 -1.46 -21.58 -4.55
C GLU A 17 -0.67 -20.29 -4.26
N LEU A 18 -0.73 -19.81 -3.02
CA LEU A 18 0.09 -18.66 -2.60
C LEU A 18 1.59 -18.96 -2.64
N ALA A 19 2.00 -20.22 -2.37
CA ALA A 19 3.39 -20.62 -2.52
C ALA A 19 3.82 -20.63 -3.98
N ASP A 20 2.97 -21.10 -4.88
CA ASP A 20 3.22 -21.08 -6.33
C ASP A 20 3.32 -19.63 -6.86
N ILE A 21 2.41 -18.75 -6.44
CA ILE A 21 2.44 -17.31 -6.78
C ILE A 21 3.78 -16.68 -6.36
N ARG A 22 4.22 -16.95 -5.12
CA ARG A 22 5.52 -16.47 -4.63
C ARG A 22 6.69 -17.09 -5.41
N GLY A 23 6.60 -18.39 -5.72
CA GLY A 23 7.63 -19.13 -6.44
C GLY A 23 7.94 -18.59 -7.82
N VAL A 24 6.94 -18.05 -8.52
CA VAL A 24 7.11 -17.41 -9.82
C VAL A 24 7.38 -15.90 -9.72
N GLY A 25 7.35 -15.33 -8.52
CA GLY A 25 7.59 -13.89 -8.29
C GLY A 25 6.43 -12.98 -8.72
N ALA A 26 5.23 -13.51 -8.92
CA ALA A 26 4.05 -12.72 -9.24
C ALA A 26 3.60 -11.87 -8.02
N THR A 27 2.91 -10.79 -8.29
CA THR A 27 2.37 -9.87 -7.27
C THR A 27 0.90 -10.18 -7.01
N VAL A 28 0.45 -10.07 -5.76
CA VAL A 28 -0.97 -10.07 -5.42
C VAL A 28 -1.46 -8.63 -5.29
N GLY A 29 -2.50 -8.26 -6.02
CA GLY A 29 -3.17 -6.97 -5.90
C GLY A 29 -4.35 -7.08 -4.94
N VAL A 30 -4.24 -6.51 -3.74
CA VAL A 30 -5.33 -6.49 -2.76
C VAL A 30 -6.13 -5.19 -2.84
N CYS A 31 -7.43 -5.28 -2.64
CA CYS A 31 -8.35 -4.14 -2.68
C CYS A 31 -9.19 -4.13 -1.38
N PRO A 32 -8.57 -3.85 -0.23
CA PRO A 32 -9.16 -4.04 1.10
C PRO A 32 -10.52 -3.37 1.28
N THR A 33 -10.71 -2.16 0.73
CA THR A 33 -12.00 -1.46 0.85
C THR A 33 -13.10 -2.12 0.03
N THR A 34 -12.82 -2.55 -1.20
CA THR A 34 -13.79 -3.27 -2.04
C THR A 34 -14.06 -4.66 -1.47
N GLU A 35 -13.04 -5.39 -1.03
CA GLU A 35 -13.17 -6.71 -0.42
C GLU A 35 -14.03 -6.67 0.86
N ALA A 36 -13.91 -5.58 1.64
CA ALA A 36 -14.74 -5.35 2.82
C ALA A 36 -16.18 -4.99 2.47
N ASP A 37 -16.41 -4.14 1.46
CA ASP A 37 -17.74 -3.74 0.98
C ASP A 37 -18.52 -4.95 0.46
N LEU A 38 -17.85 -5.86 -0.25
CA LEU A 38 -18.45 -7.07 -0.80
C LEU A 38 -18.58 -8.20 0.22
N GLY A 39 -17.87 -8.11 1.33
CA GLY A 39 -17.84 -9.17 2.34
C GLY A 39 -17.10 -10.42 1.88
N ASP A 40 -16.12 -10.27 0.98
CA ASP A 40 -15.37 -11.38 0.37
C ASP A 40 -14.46 -12.15 1.35
N GLY A 41 -14.23 -11.59 2.52
CA GLY A 41 -13.28 -12.10 3.49
C GLY A 41 -12.00 -11.26 3.51
N TYR A 42 -10.89 -11.85 3.94
CA TYR A 42 -9.61 -11.15 3.95
C TYR A 42 -8.49 -12.02 3.41
N PHE A 43 -7.57 -11.39 2.70
CA PHE A 43 -6.36 -12.03 2.21
C PHE A 43 -5.40 -12.34 3.37
N PRO A 44 -4.73 -13.51 3.44
CA PRO A 44 -3.82 -13.88 4.52
C PRO A 44 -2.48 -13.12 4.44
N PHE A 45 -2.57 -11.79 4.51
CA PHE A 45 -1.54 -10.83 4.20
C PHE A 45 -0.24 -11.03 5.00
N ALA A 46 -0.37 -11.17 6.34
CA ALA A 46 0.81 -11.30 7.19
C ALA A 46 1.65 -12.53 6.85
N ALA A 47 1.00 -13.66 6.58
CA ALA A 47 1.69 -14.89 6.18
C ALA A 47 2.32 -14.76 4.79
N HIS A 48 1.61 -14.11 3.85
CA HIS A 48 2.12 -13.90 2.49
C HIS A 48 3.41 -13.05 2.50
N VAL A 49 3.40 -11.91 3.20
CA VAL A 49 4.56 -11.02 3.29
C VAL A 49 5.70 -11.63 4.11
N ALA A 50 5.40 -12.31 5.22
CA ALA A 50 6.42 -13.01 6.00
C ALA A 50 7.16 -14.10 5.19
N ALA A 51 6.50 -14.65 4.17
CA ALA A 51 7.09 -15.59 3.22
C ALA A 51 7.67 -14.89 1.96
N ASN A 52 7.99 -13.59 2.04
CA ASN A 52 8.52 -12.76 0.94
C ASN A 52 7.57 -12.62 -0.27
N GLY A 53 6.26 -12.72 -0.06
CA GLY A 53 5.26 -12.45 -1.09
C GLY A 53 5.20 -10.96 -1.43
N SER A 54 5.08 -10.65 -2.72
CA SER A 54 4.87 -9.28 -3.22
C SER A 54 3.40 -8.95 -3.23
N PHE A 55 3.04 -7.70 -2.84
CA PHE A 55 1.68 -7.22 -2.95
C PHE A 55 1.62 -5.78 -3.44
N SER A 56 0.54 -5.43 -4.09
CA SER A 56 0.13 -4.06 -4.43
C SER A 56 -1.25 -3.77 -3.87
N ILE A 57 -1.64 -2.51 -3.84
CA ILE A 57 -2.98 -2.09 -3.42
C ILE A 57 -3.72 -1.41 -4.57
N GLY A 58 -5.04 -1.50 -4.56
CA GLY A 58 -5.94 -0.76 -5.42
C GLY A 58 -7.27 -0.54 -4.72
N SER A 59 -8.02 0.48 -5.12
CA SER A 59 -9.38 0.73 -4.61
C SER A 59 -10.45 -0.07 -5.36
N ASP A 60 -10.10 -0.60 -6.53
CA ASP A 60 -11.01 -1.29 -7.43
C ASP A 60 -12.29 -0.44 -7.68
N SER A 61 -13.48 -0.98 -7.45
CA SER A 61 -14.75 -0.28 -7.64
C SER A 61 -15.20 0.56 -6.43
N ASN A 62 -14.41 0.66 -5.37
CA ASN A 62 -14.77 1.46 -4.20
C ASN A 62 -14.80 2.96 -4.53
N VAL A 63 -15.76 3.66 -3.96
CA VAL A 63 -15.90 5.12 -4.15
C VAL A 63 -14.83 5.93 -3.40
N CYS A 64 -14.20 5.34 -2.39
CA CYS A 64 -13.11 5.95 -1.63
C CYS A 64 -11.77 5.58 -2.25
N VAL A 65 -11.26 6.42 -3.14
CA VAL A 65 -9.92 6.22 -3.75
C VAL A 65 -8.86 6.83 -2.86
N SER A 66 -8.32 6.05 -1.94
CA SER A 66 -7.34 6.51 -0.96
C SER A 66 -6.34 5.41 -0.58
N PRO A 67 -5.06 5.55 -0.91
CA PRO A 67 -4.03 4.58 -0.48
C PRO A 67 -3.97 4.40 1.03
N CYS A 68 -4.25 5.47 1.79
CA CYS A 68 -4.24 5.40 3.25
C CYS A 68 -5.37 4.54 3.79
N GLU A 69 -6.57 4.63 3.19
CA GLU A 69 -7.71 3.80 3.58
C GLU A 69 -7.41 2.32 3.30
N GLU A 70 -6.87 2.00 2.13
CA GLU A 70 -6.49 0.64 1.77
C GLU A 70 -5.48 0.06 2.77
N LEU A 71 -4.38 0.78 3.03
CA LEU A 71 -3.34 0.32 3.95
C LEU A 71 -3.83 0.21 5.40
N ARG A 72 -4.63 1.16 5.84
CA ARG A 72 -5.20 1.17 7.18
C ARG A 72 -6.16 0.01 7.40
N LEU A 73 -7.06 -0.23 6.43
CA LEU A 73 -8.02 -1.33 6.52
C LEU A 73 -7.31 -2.68 6.47
N LEU A 74 -6.31 -2.84 5.60
CA LEU A 74 -5.47 -4.03 5.53
C LEU A 74 -4.83 -4.38 6.88
N ASP A 75 -4.28 -3.37 7.57
CA ASP A 75 -3.70 -3.58 8.91
C ASP A 75 -4.77 -3.91 9.96
N TYR A 76 -5.91 -3.21 9.93
CA TYR A 76 -6.99 -3.47 10.90
C TYR A 76 -7.61 -4.86 10.71
N GLN A 77 -7.83 -5.30 9.49
CA GLN A 77 -8.28 -6.67 9.20
C GLN A 77 -7.29 -7.70 9.77
N SER A 78 -5.99 -7.48 9.53
CA SER A 78 -4.93 -8.37 10.03
C SER A 78 -4.86 -8.41 11.57
N ARG A 79 -5.03 -7.25 12.23
CA ARG A 79 -5.09 -7.17 13.71
C ARG A 79 -6.29 -7.93 14.27
N LEU A 80 -7.47 -7.78 13.64
CA LEU A 80 -8.69 -8.45 14.07
C LEU A 80 -8.59 -9.97 13.89
N ALA A 81 -8.11 -10.39 12.72
CA ALA A 81 -7.94 -11.82 12.41
C ALA A 81 -6.94 -12.52 13.35
N GLN A 82 -5.80 -11.85 13.62
CA GLN A 82 -4.75 -12.43 14.47
C GLN A 82 -4.94 -12.13 15.97
N ARG A 83 -5.89 -11.24 16.34
CA ARG A 83 -6.09 -10.76 17.70
C ARG A 83 -4.78 -10.21 18.33
N LYS A 84 -4.00 -9.48 17.51
CA LYS A 84 -2.66 -9.00 17.85
C LYS A 84 -2.48 -7.53 17.46
N ARG A 85 -1.87 -6.73 18.32
CA ARG A 85 -1.37 -5.40 17.94
C ARG A 85 -0.17 -5.52 17.02
N ASN A 86 0.01 -4.54 16.13
CA ASN A 86 1.15 -4.49 15.20
C ASN A 86 1.33 -5.80 14.42
N ALA A 87 0.22 -6.38 13.95
CA ALA A 87 0.20 -7.66 13.25
C ALA A 87 1.05 -7.63 11.96
N LEU A 88 1.22 -6.45 11.37
CA LEU A 88 1.95 -6.23 10.12
C LEU A 88 3.26 -5.44 10.32
N GLN A 89 3.79 -5.41 11.53
CA GLN A 89 5.12 -4.86 11.78
C GLN A 89 6.18 -5.94 11.58
N PHE A 90 6.85 -5.92 10.45
CA PHE A 90 7.87 -6.90 10.06
C PHE A 90 9.28 -6.49 10.50
N ASP A 91 9.50 -5.20 10.74
CA ASP A 91 10.78 -4.63 11.22
C ASP A 91 10.51 -3.67 12.39
N SER A 92 11.22 -3.85 13.50
CA SER A 92 11.07 -3.00 14.69
C SER A 92 11.69 -1.59 14.54
N ARG A 93 12.48 -1.35 13.48
CA ARG A 93 13.17 -0.08 13.22
C ARG A 93 12.28 0.99 12.62
N SER A 94 11.13 0.61 12.07
CA SER A 94 10.17 1.55 11.52
C SER A 94 8.74 1.18 11.90
N GLY A 95 7.83 2.14 11.83
CA GLY A 95 6.42 1.94 12.15
C GLY A 95 5.69 1.14 11.06
N THR A 96 4.58 0.53 11.45
CA THR A 96 3.77 -0.30 10.55
C THR A 96 3.30 0.44 9.29
N GLY A 97 2.88 1.70 9.42
CA GLY A 97 2.41 2.51 8.29
C GLY A 97 3.51 2.75 7.24
N THR A 98 4.71 3.08 7.70
CA THR A 98 5.88 3.25 6.81
C THR A 98 6.19 1.97 6.06
N GLN A 99 6.23 0.84 6.77
CA GLN A 99 6.53 -0.46 6.16
C GLN A 99 5.48 -0.86 5.12
N LEU A 100 4.20 -0.73 5.44
CA LEU A 100 3.10 -1.03 4.53
C LEU A 100 3.15 -0.15 3.28
N TYR A 101 3.40 1.15 3.46
CA TYR A 101 3.51 2.07 2.33
C TYR A 101 4.67 1.71 1.41
N GLN A 102 5.85 1.42 1.96
CA GLN A 102 7.02 1.01 1.18
C GLN A 102 6.82 -0.31 0.43
N LEU A 103 6.22 -1.29 1.09
CA LEU A 103 5.91 -2.58 0.47
C LEU A 103 4.89 -2.43 -0.67
N ALA A 104 3.85 -1.59 -0.47
CA ALA A 104 2.86 -1.32 -1.50
C ALA A 104 3.46 -0.58 -2.71
N LEU A 105 4.37 0.39 -2.50
CA LEU A 105 5.11 1.05 -3.59
C LEU A 105 5.92 0.05 -4.41
N GLU A 106 6.69 -0.81 -3.74
CA GLU A 106 7.51 -1.81 -4.44
C GLU A 106 6.64 -2.82 -5.20
N GLY A 107 5.55 -3.30 -4.60
CA GLY A 107 4.61 -4.19 -5.26
C GLY A 107 3.87 -3.52 -6.41
N GLY A 108 3.46 -2.26 -6.25
CA GLY A 108 2.85 -1.47 -7.32
C GLY A 108 3.78 -1.27 -8.51
N ARG A 109 5.06 -1.03 -8.25
CA ARG A 109 6.10 -0.96 -9.29
C ARG A 109 6.21 -2.28 -10.07
N ARG A 110 6.20 -3.41 -9.38
CA ARG A 110 6.22 -4.74 -10.01
C ARG A 110 4.95 -5.00 -10.82
N ALA A 111 3.79 -4.75 -10.22
CA ALA A 111 2.50 -4.97 -10.86
C ALA A 111 2.29 -4.12 -12.11
N SER A 112 2.77 -2.87 -12.12
CA SER A 112 2.66 -1.97 -13.28
C SER A 112 3.71 -2.21 -14.35
N CYS A 113 4.81 -2.88 -14.02
CA CYS A 113 5.99 -3.01 -14.88
C CYS A 113 6.57 -1.65 -15.35
N LEU A 114 6.35 -0.60 -14.56
CA LEU A 114 6.80 0.77 -14.87
C LEU A 114 7.93 1.21 -13.92
N PRO A 115 8.79 2.14 -14.34
CA PRO A 115 9.82 2.73 -13.48
C PRO A 115 9.22 3.79 -12.54
N VAL A 116 8.36 3.36 -11.61
CA VAL A 116 7.65 4.18 -10.62
C VAL A 116 8.02 3.77 -9.19
N GLY A 117 7.53 4.52 -8.18
CA GLY A 117 7.65 4.16 -6.76
C GLY A 117 9.02 4.38 -6.14
N ARG A 118 9.93 5.10 -6.82
CA ARG A 118 11.26 5.45 -6.32
C ARG A 118 11.66 6.86 -6.74
N ILE A 119 12.42 7.54 -5.90
CA ILE A 119 13.02 8.84 -6.23
C ILE A 119 14.46 8.57 -6.63
N GLU A 120 14.68 8.20 -7.90
CA GLU A 120 15.99 7.90 -8.47
C GLU A 120 16.04 8.26 -9.96
N THR A 121 17.24 8.43 -10.50
CA THR A 121 17.43 8.70 -11.94
C THR A 121 16.88 7.54 -12.76
N GLY A 122 16.04 7.85 -13.75
CA GLY A 122 15.37 6.88 -14.62
C GLY A 122 13.95 6.50 -14.16
N SER A 123 13.54 6.88 -12.95
CA SER A 123 12.14 6.75 -12.51
C SER A 123 11.28 7.90 -12.99
N PHE A 124 9.97 7.65 -13.15
CA PHE A 124 9.01 8.72 -13.40
C PHE A 124 8.97 9.67 -12.19
N ALA A 125 8.85 10.97 -12.49
CA ALA A 125 8.76 12.00 -11.46
C ALA A 125 7.30 12.14 -10.96
N ASP A 126 6.70 11.03 -10.55
CA ASP A 126 5.39 10.96 -9.90
C ASP A 126 5.62 11.03 -8.39
N ILE A 127 5.42 12.23 -7.82
CA ILE A 127 5.84 12.54 -6.46
C ILE A 127 4.67 13.14 -5.68
N VAL A 128 4.50 12.68 -4.47
CA VAL A 128 3.60 13.30 -3.48
C VAL A 128 4.46 13.89 -2.36
N SER A 129 4.25 15.17 -2.04
CA SER A 129 4.83 15.79 -0.86
C SER A 129 3.80 15.96 0.24
N LEU A 130 4.24 15.73 1.49
CA LEU A 130 3.41 15.97 2.66
C LEU A 130 3.77 17.32 3.29
N SER A 131 2.76 18.05 3.76
CA SER A 131 2.94 19.37 4.36
C SER A 131 3.73 19.32 5.65
N SER A 132 4.83 20.07 5.70
CA SER A 132 5.65 20.24 6.89
C SER A 132 4.96 21.06 7.98
N THR A 133 3.96 21.88 7.62
CA THR A 133 3.22 22.74 8.54
C THR A 133 1.96 22.08 9.13
N HIS A 134 1.56 20.92 8.58
CA HIS A 134 0.43 20.19 9.11
C HIS A 134 0.68 19.76 10.56
N SER A 135 -0.35 19.80 11.41
CA SER A 135 -0.22 19.50 12.86
C SER A 135 0.34 18.10 13.15
N LEU A 136 0.09 17.14 12.25
CA LEU A 136 0.61 15.78 12.34
C LEU A 136 2.04 15.61 11.78
N SER A 137 2.62 16.66 11.18
CA SER A 137 4.00 16.64 10.65
C SER A 137 4.98 17.38 11.56
N ARG A 138 4.49 18.36 12.32
CA ARG A 138 5.34 19.27 13.10
C ARG A 138 6.13 18.52 14.17
N ASP A 139 7.44 18.78 14.21
CA ASP A 139 8.38 18.22 15.20
C ASP A 139 8.42 16.67 15.23
N ARG A 140 8.17 16.03 14.08
CA ARG A 140 8.16 14.57 13.92
C ARG A 140 9.21 14.09 12.94
N SER A 141 9.71 12.90 13.19
CA SER A 141 10.59 12.19 12.26
C SER A 141 9.83 11.77 10.99
N PRO A 142 10.52 11.50 9.87
CA PRO A 142 9.89 11.01 8.64
C PRO A 142 9.05 9.74 8.86
N ASP A 143 9.50 8.83 9.71
CA ASP A 143 8.74 7.61 10.04
C ASP A 143 7.42 7.93 10.75
N GLU A 144 7.45 8.83 11.75
CA GLU A 144 6.24 9.28 12.46
C GLU A 144 5.26 9.99 11.51
N ILE A 145 5.78 10.80 10.57
CA ILE A 145 4.96 11.49 9.56
C ILE A 145 4.28 10.47 8.64
N MET A 146 5.01 9.46 8.16
CA MET A 146 4.43 8.41 7.32
C MET A 146 3.39 7.58 8.06
N ASN A 147 3.63 7.25 9.32
CA ASN A 147 2.62 6.58 10.14
C ASN A 147 1.39 7.47 10.36
N ALA A 148 1.57 8.76 10.62
CA ALA A 148 0.46 9.71 10.75
C ALA A 148 -0.32 9.84 9.44
N TYR A 149 0.36 9.85 8.30
CA TYR A 149 -0.25 9.88 6.97
C TYR A 149 -1.18 8.67 6.75
N VAL A 150 -0.70 7.46 7.03
CA VAL A 150 -1.49 6.23 6.86
C VAL A 150 -2.66 6.14 7.84
N TYR A 151 -2.43 6.45 9.13
CA TYR A 151 -3.42 6.14 10.16
C TYR A 151 -4.35 7.30 10.55
N SER A 152 -4.00 8.55 10.27
CA SER A 152 -4.72 9.70 10.81
C SER A 152 -4.99 10.81 9.81
N GLY A 153 -3.99 11.27 9.07
CA GLY A 153 -4.07 12.49 8.27
C GLY A 153 -4.56 12.25 6.85
N GLY A 154 -4.14 11.14 6.23
CA GLY A 154 -4.54 10.82 4.86
C GLY A 154 -4.29 11.97 3.88
N LYS A 155 -5.25 12.21 2.99
CA LYS A 155 -5.16 13.24 1.95
C LYS A 155 -4.95 14.67 2.48
N ASP A 156 -5.38 14.95 3.71
CA ASP A 156 -5.28 16.30 4.29
C ASP A 156 -3.83 16.70 4.60
N MET A 157 -2.93 15.72 4.65
CA MET A 157 -1.49 15.96 4.78
C MET A 157 -0.78 16.22 3.46
N ILE A 158 -1.43 15.99 2.31
CA ILE A 158 -0.81 16.17 0.98
C ILE A 158 -0.72 17.65 0.66
N GLU A 159 0.48 18.12 0.32
CA GLU A 159 0.73 19.51 -0.09
C GLU A 159 0.81 19.65 -1.61
N HIS A 160 1.57 18.74 -2.26
CA HIS A 160 1.71 18.73 -3.71
C HIS A 160 1.64 17.32 -4.27
N VAL A 161 1.09 17.22 -5.47
CA VAL A 161 1.15 16.03 -6.31
C VAL A 161 1.79 16.42 -7.63
N LEU A 162 2.84 15.70 -8.03
CA LEU A 162 3.47 15.83 -9.33
C LEU A 162 3.23 14.56 -10.13
N VAL A 163 2.88 14.71 -11.39
CA VAL A 163 2.76 13.63 -12.36
C VAL A 163 3.69 13.93 -13.52
N GLY A 164 4.67 13.06 -13.75
CA GLY A 164 5.73 13.32 -14.72
C GLY A 164 6.51 14.60 -14.43
N GLY A 165 6.66 14.99 -13.17
CA GLY A 165 7.35 16.23 -12.74
C GLY A 165 6.52 17.50 -12.89
N GLN A 166 5.26 17.41 -13.27
CA GLN A 166 4.37 18.56 -13.43
C GLN A 166 3.20 18.50 -12.44
N THR A 167 2.79 19.67 -11.94
CA THR A 167 1.54 19.76 -11.18
C THR A 167 0.37 19.51 -12.12
N PRO A 168 -0.52 18.54 -11.84
CA PRO A 168 -1.71 18.34 -12.65
C PRO A 168 -2.52 19.63 -12.73
N ASN A 169 -2.93 20.03 -13.94
CA ASN A 169 -3.85 21.16 -14.09
C ASN A 169 -5.16 20.78 -13.38
N ALA A 170 -5.52 21.56 -12.36
CA ALA A 170 -6.82 21.45 -11.74
C ALA A 170 -7.89 21.81 -12.80
N GLN A 171 -8.44 20.81 -13.48
CA GLN A 171 -9.71 21.03 -14.17
C GLN A 171 -10.79 21.05 -13.07
N PRO A 172 -11.60 22.09 -13.00
CA PRO A 172 -12.75 22.06 -12.10
C PRO A 172 -13.68 20.91 -12.52
N LEU A 173 -14.06 20.12 -11.53
CA LEU A 173 -15.11 19.10 -11.67
C LEU A 173 -16.46 19.78 -11.96
#